data_b9a25331bff8b72d244fa202c2b22a9c
#
_entry.id   b9a25331bff8b72d244fa202c2b22a9c
#
_cell.length_a   1.000
_cell.length_b   1.000
_cell.length_c   1.000
_cell.angle_alpha   90.00
_cell.angle_beta   90.00
_cell.angle_gamma   90.00
#
_symmetry.space_group_name_H-M   'P 1'
#
loop_
_entity.id
_entity.type
_entity.pdbx_description
1 polymer ?
#
loop_
_entity_poly.entity_id
_entity_poly.type
_entity_poly.pdbx_seq_one_letter_code
_entity_poly.pdbx_strand_id
1 'polypeptide(L)'
;MRGKTVRRLAVLAAVGLLCHGAWAGTWNIGILAMRGEASTRSHWQPLAKTLSQQLPGETFHIQPLDLHQMQEAVNQGTVQFVITNPAQFVQLNSHAPLRWLASLRSTRDGKAVSNVIGSVILTRRDSGITTAHDLIGKTVGAIDAQAFGGYLLGYKALSDAGLRPERDFHLRFTGFPGDALVYMLREKAVQAAIVPVCLLENMDQEGLINKKDFIALLSRPTPLPCLTSTPLYPDWSFAALPAVSDALADRVTRALFNAPAAASFHWGAPASTSQVEALLRDVRQHPQQRRLWLDVKSWLIQHQLMVGGVILAFLLLTLNYIWVMLLVRRRGKQLERNSVVLHQHERALETARQMSVLGEMTSGFAHELNQPLSAIRHYAQGCLIRLRAADEQHPLLPALEQIDQQAQRGADTLRNLRHWVSQAQGNPVLTEAWKAIAIREAIDHVWQLLRMAQQFSDSDSAYRG
;
A
#
# COMPACT_ATOMS: atom_id res chain seq x y z
N MET A 1 18.65 83.41 49.34
CA MET A 1 19.50 82.21 49.18
C MET A 1 18.85 80.98 48.61
N ARG A 2 17.50 80.93 48.41
CA ARG A 2 16.77 79.75 47.89
C ARG A 2 16.83 79.50 46.38
N GLY A 3 17.10 80.53 45.54
CA GLY A 3 17.06 80.36 44.07
C GLY A 3 18.32 79.70 43.45
N LYS A 4 19.47 79.74 44.13
CA LYS A 4 20.75 79.16 43.58
C LYS A 4 20.86 77.67 43.80
N THR A 5 20.21 77.16 44.88
CA THR A 5 20.20 75.70 45.19
C THR A 5 19.27 74.87 44.26
N VAL A 6 18.12 75.43 43.88
CA VAL A 6 17.18 74.77 42.94
C VAL A 6 17.75 74.67 41.52
N ARG A 7 18.46 75.70 41.09
CA ARG A 7 19.14 75.74 39.78
C ARG A 7 20.32 74.77 39.67
N ARG A 8 21.05 74.52 40.78
CA ARG A 8 22.14 73.51 40.84
C ARG A 8 21.55 72.05 40.87
N LEU A 9 20.47 71.85 41.52
CA LEU A 9 19.75 70.50 41.49
C LEU A 9 19.15 70.20 40.14
N ALA A 10 18.61 71.20 39.42
CA ALA A 10 18.08 71.00 38.07
C ALA A 10 19.17 70.68 37.02
N VAL A 11 20.37 71.33 37.18
CA VAL A 11 21.52 71.04 36.29
C VAL A 11 22.12 69.65 36.59
N LEU A 12 22.16 69.20 37.86
CA LEU A 12 22.61 67.85 38.23
C LEU A 12 21.63 66.76 37.78
N ALA A 13 20.34 67.05 37.83
CA ALA A 13 19.32 66.15 37.28
C ALA A 13 19.35 66.04 35.73
N ALA A 14 19.62 67.19 35.05
CA ALA A 14 19.75 67.21 33.59
C ALA A 14 21.05 66.50 33.09
N VAL A 15 22.15 66.58 33.86
CA VAL A 15 23.42 65.87 33.55
C VAL A 15 23.26 64.36 33.87
N GLY A 16 22.48 63.95 34.90
CA GLY A 16 22.18 62.55 35.20
C GLY A 16 21.30 61.86 34.16
N LEU A 17 20.45 62.62 33.45
CA LEU A 17 19.58 62.09 32.37
C LEU A 17 20.32 61.94 31.03
N LEU A 18 21.50 62.49 30.84
CA LEU A 18 22.33 62.32 29.64
C LEU A 18 23.31 61.15 29.68
N CYS A 19 23.49 60.53 30.83
CA CYS A 19 24.21 59.25 30.95
C CYS A 19 23.24 58.04 30.77
N HIS A 20 22.53 58.03 29.68
CA HIS A 20 22.08 56.73 29.13
C HIS A 20 23.36 56.09 28.59
N GLY A 21 24.07 55.38 29.48
CA GLY A 21 25.19 54.56 29.09
C GLY A 21 24.70 53.66 27.95
N ALA A 22 25.28 53.85 26.77
CA ALA A 22 25.13 52.92 25.69
C ALA A 22 25.57 51.55 26.24
N TRP A 23 24.61 50.72 26.65
CA TRP A 23 24.92 49.36 27.04
C TRP A 23 25.51 48.71 25.81
N ALA A 24 26.81 48.41 25.86
CA ALA A 24 27.47 47.68 24.80
C ALA A 24 26.81 46.30 24.67
N GLY A 25 26.11 46.08 23.57
CA GLY A 25 25.51 44.80 23.27
C GLY A 25 26.61 43.80 22.89
N THR A 26 26.56 42.63 23.50
CA THR A 26 27.45 41.53 23.12
C THR A 26 26.62 40.47 22.39
N TRP A 27 27.04 40.12 21.17
CA TRP A 27 26.31 39.26 20.25
C TRP A 27 27.16 38.11 19.78
N ASN A 28 26.66 36.87 19.95
CA ASN A 28 27.32 35.68 19.48
C ASN A 28 26.78 35.29 18.09
N ILE A 29 27.71 35.05 17.17
CA ILE A 29 27.42 34.51 15.84
C ILE A 29 27.81 33.05 15.82
N GLY A 30 26.85 32.16 15.83
CA GLY A 30 27.05 30.73 15.60
C GLY A 30 27.41 30.48 14.14
N ILE A 31 28.50 29.79 13.88
CA ILE A 31 28.99 29.51 12.53
C ILE A 31 29.27 28.04 12.38
N LEU A 32 28.70 27.44 11.32
CA LEU A 32 28.90 26.00 11.02
C LEU A 32 30.39 25.73 10.74
N ALA A 33 31.03 24.96 11.63
CA ALA A 33 32.47 24.67 11.61
C ALA A 33 32.78 23.48 10.68
N MET A 34 32.53 23.61 9.38
CA MET A 34 32.69 22.56 8.40
C MET A 34 34.08 21.95 8.34
N ARG A 35 35.14 22.78 8.51
CA ARG A 35 36.56 22.39 8.53
C ARG A 35 37.19 22.50 9.93
N GLY A 36 36.38 22.48 10.99
CA GLY A 36 36.78 22.53 12.37
C GLY A 36 36.86 23.98 12.92
N GLU A 37 37.03 24.07 14.24
CA GLU A 37 36.98 25.36 14.97
C GLU A 37 38.05 26.33 14.56
N ALA A 38 39.32 25.91 14.49
CA ALA A 38 40.44 26.79 14.20
C ALA A 38 40.31 27.45 12.82
N SER A 39 39.97 26.66 11.80
CA SER A 39 39.72 27.12 10.44
C SER A 39 38.54 28.11 10.41
N THR A 40 37.45 27.80 11.11
CA THR A 40 36.26 28.67 11.17
C THR A 40 36.59 29.99 11.83
N ARG A 41 37.31 29.99 12.96
CA ARG A 41 37.72 31.23 13.63
C ARG A 41 38.61 32.08 12.73
N SER A 42 39.64 31.52 12.13
CA SER A 42 40.55 32.29 11.26
C SER A 42 39.85 32.91 10.06
N HIS A 43 38.90 32.19 9.46
CA HIS A 43 38.17 32.64 8.28
C HIS A 43 37.12 33.73 8.59
N TRP A 44 36.40 33.62 9.72
CA TRP A 44 35.25 34.47 10.02
C TRP A 44 35.55 35.58 11.04
N GLN A 45 36.69 35.54 11.76
CA GLN A 45 37.06 36.59 12.71
C GLN A 45 37.15 38.01 12.09
N PRO A 46 37.62 38.17 10.82
CA PRO A 46 37.57 39.47 10.15
C PRO A 46 36.16 40.05 10.03
N LEU A 47 35.14 39.22 9.76
CA LEU A 47 33.75 39.67 9.67
C LEU A 47 33.25 40.19 11.02
N ALA A 48 33.45 39.44 12.12
CA ALA A 48 33.04 39.89 13.44
C ALA A 48 33.72 41.22 13.85
N LYS A 49 35.02 41.38 13.52
CA LYS A 49 35.74 42.61 13.73
C LYS A 49 35.16 43.77 12.91
N THR A 50 34.86 43.55 11.63
CA THR A 50 34.27 44.57 10.76
C THR A 50 32.88 44.98 11.26
N LEU A 51 32.00 44.02 11.67
CA LEU A 51 30.69 44.36 12.24
C LEU A 51 30.81 45.16 13.52
N SER A 52 31.73 44.80 14.44
CA SER A 52 31.95 45.54 15.67
C SER A 52 32.48 46.95 15.42
N GLN A 53 33.29 47.15 14.37
CA GLN A 53 33.78 48.45 13.97
C GLN A 53 32.73 49.36 13.31
N GLN A 54 31.84 48.77 12.49
CA GLN A 54 30.81 49.51 11.77
C GLN A 54 29.57 49.80 12.63
N LEU A 55 29.41 49.08 13.76
CA LEU A 55 28.27 49.20 14.67
C LEU A 55 28.73 49.61 16.07
N PRO A 56 29.04 50.90 16.28
CA PRO A 56 29.50 51.39 17.59
C PRO A 56 28.51 51.02 18.71
N GLY A 57 29.05 50.53 19.81
CA GLY A 57 28.27 50.02 20.95
C GLY A 57 27.86 48.56 20.85
N GLU A 58 28.13 47.87 19.72
CA GLU A 58 27.86 46.43 19.57
C GLU A 58 29.16 45.64 19.39
N THR A 59 29.31 44.52 20.07
CA THR A 59 30.47 43.63 19.95
C THR A 59 30.03 42.25 19.48
N PHE A 60 30.70 41.75 18.46
CA PHE A 60 30.34 40.43 17.86
C PHE A 60 31.44 39.42 18.13
N HIS A 61 31.04 38.20 18.57
CA HIS A 61 31.93 37.07 18.83
C HIS A 61 31.56 35.89 17.93
N ILE A 62 32.58 35.21 17.42
CA ILE A 62 32.43 34.01 16.62
C ILE A 62 32.34 32.79 17.54
N GLN A 63 31.32 31.98 17.37
CA GLN A 63 31.15 30.67 18.01
C GLN A 63 31.11 29.58 16.93
N PRO A 64 32.20 28.84 16.69
CA PRO A 64 32.21 27.68 15.79
C PRO A 64 31.37 26.58 16.38
N LEU A 65 30.46 26.00 15.60
CA LEU A 65 29.52 24.96 16.03
C LEU A 65 29.38 23.91 14.94
N ASP A 66 29.16 22.63 15.31
CA ASP A 66 28.67 21.63 14.39
C ASP A 66 27.14 21.73 14.19
N LEU A 67 26.54 20.84 13.41
CA LEU A 67 25.10 20.88 13.10
C LEU A 67 24.24 20.74 14.36
N HIS A 68 24.60 19.84 15.29
CA HIS A 68 23.85 19.58 16.52
C HIS A 68 24.03 20.70 17.54
N GLN A 69 25.28 21.13 17.74
CA GLN A 69 25.62 22.26 18.61
C GLN A 69 24.92 23.54 18.15
N MET A 70 24.81 23.77 16.82
CA MET A 70 24.10 24.93 16.27
C MET A 70 22.61 24.88 16.61
N GLN A 71 21.97 23.68 16.48
CA GLN A 71 20.56 23.49 16.85
C GLN A 71 20.34 23.74 18.34
N GLU A 72 21.22 23.26 19.19
CA GLU A 72 21.16 23.47 20.63
C GLU A 72 21.36 24.92 21.01
N ALA A 73 22.36 25.58 20.41
CA ALA A 73 22.68 27.02 20.65
C ALA A 73 21.49 27.91 20.25
N VAL A 74 20.83 27.62 19.13
CA VAL A 74 19.60 28.32 18.70
C VAL A 74 18.45 28.09 19.67
N ASN A 75 18.22 26.86 20.10
CA ASN A 75 17.15 26.53 21.03
C ASN A 75 17.36 27.17 22.43
N GLN A 76 18.60 27.25 22.89
CA GLN A 76 18.97 27.83 24.18
C GLN A 76 19.15 29.36 24.10
N GLY A 77 19.16 29.96 22.89
CA GLY A 77 19.40 31.39 22.70
C GLY A 77 20.84 31.86 23.04
N THR A 78 21.81 30.94 23.08
CA THR A 78 23.21 31.24 23.38
C THR A 78 23.91 31.94 22.22
N VAL A 79 23.36 31.86 21.00
CA VAL A 79 23.73 32.64 19.82
C VAL A 79 22.54 33.50 19.41
N GLN A 80 22.83 34.67 18.86
CA GLN A 80 21.81 35.60 18.37
C GLN A 80 21.80 35.74 16.86
N PHE A 81 22.90 35.38 16.22
CA PHE A 81 23.04 35.31 14.78
C PHE A 81 23.59 33.94 14.38
N VAL A 82 23.25 33.49 13.18
CA VAL A 82 23.78 32.23 12.63
C VAL A 82 24.29 32.44 11.21
N ILE A 83 25.42 31.80 10.88
CA ILE A 83 25.97 31.68 9.54
C ILE A 83 26.03 30.20 9.23
N THR A 84 25.19 29.75 8.29
CA THR A 84 25.08 28.32 7.97
C THR A 84 24.64 28.08 6.53
N ASN A 85 24.70 26.81 6.10
CA ASN A 85 24.21 26.42 4.81
C ASN A 85 22.67 26.51 4.73
N PRO A 86 22.07 26.66 3.54
CA PRO A 86 20.63 26.89 3.39
C PRO A 86 19.77 25.73 3.86
N ALA A 87 20.25 24.49 3.87
CA ALA A 87 19.45 23.36 4.39
C ALA A 87 19.34 23.40 5.91
N GLN A 88 20.44 23.68 6.61
CA GLN A 88 20.39 23.88 8.06
C GLN A 88 19.58 25.14 8.42
N PHE A 89 19.64 26.19 7.60
CA PHE A 89 18.78 27.36 7.80
C PHE A 89 17.30 26.96 7.77
N VAL A 90 16.84 26.18 6.78
CA VAL A 90 15.44 25.69 6.68
C VAL A 90 15.08 24.84 7.91
N GLN A 91 15.99 24.00 8.37
CA GLN A 91 15.77 23.16 9.56
C GLN A 91 15.64 24.02 10.84
N LEU A 92 16.57 24.96 11.07
CA LEU A 92 16.54 25.85 12.22
C LEU A 92 15.31 26.77 12.20
N ASN A 93 14.99 27.35 11.05
CA ASN A 93 13.80 28.21 10.88
C ASN A 93 12.48 27.52 11.18
N SER A 94 12.42 26.20 11.09
CA SER A 94 11.24 25.43 11.46
C SER A 94 11.01 25.32 12.97
N HIS A 95 12.05 25.51 13.80
CA HIS A 95 12.00 25.45 15.25
C HIS A 95 11.96 26.85 15.89
N ALA A 96 12.73 27.75 15.35
CA ALA A 96 12.78 29.13 15.77
C ALA A 96 12.69 30.04 14.53
N PRO A 97 11.71 30.95 14.42
CA PRO A 97 11.56 31.78 13.23
C PRO A 97 12.77 32.69 13.08
N LEU A 98 13.63 32.41 12.10
CA LEU A 98 14.84 33.14 11.80
C LEU A 98 14.56 34.21 10.75
N ARG A 99 15.13 35.41 10.93
CA ARG A 99 15.17 36.44 9.89
C ARG A 99 16.39 36.25 9.02
N TRP A 100 16.20 35.93 7.76
CA TRP A 100 17.29 35.85 6.80
C TRP A 100 17.74 37.28 6.40
N LEU A 101 18.93 37.69 6.83
CA LEU A 101 19.44 39.03 6.60
C LEU A 101 20.21 39.17 5.28
N ALA A 102 21.05 38.16 4.98
CA ALA A 102 21.90 38.18 3.80
C ALA A 102 22.28 36.79 3.35
N SER A 103 22.62 36.63 2.08
CA SER A 103 23.26 35.45 1.52
C SER A 103 24.67 35.76 1.07
N LEU A 104 25.56 34.81 1.28
CA LEU A 104 26.90 34.88 0.73
C LEU A 104 26.84 34.78 -0.80
N ARG A 105 27.70 35.52 -1.48
CA ARG A 105 27.90 35.52 -2.94
C ARG A 105 29.36 35.30 -3.21
N SER A 106 29.73 34.17 -3.74
CA SER A 106 31.09 33.88 -4.15
C SER A 106 31.45 34.69 -5.40
N THR A 107 32.67 35.23 -5.46
CA THR A 107 33.19 35.89 -6.65
C THR A 107 34.22 34.99 -7.31
N ARG A 108 34.00 34.67 -8.58
CA ARG A 108 34.90 33.83 -9.38
C ARG A 108 35.14 34.54 -10.73
N ASP A 109 36.41 34.73 -11.07
CA ASP A 109 36.82 35.41 -12.32
C ASP A 109 36.11 36.75 -12.52
N GLY A 110 35.95 37.51 -11.43
CA GLY A 110 35.28 38.84 -11.44
C GLY A 110 33.75 38.77 -11.57
N LYS A 111 33.13 37.57 -11.59
CA LYS A 111 31.69 37.39 -11.66
C LYS A 111 31.13 36.86 -10.35
N ALA A 112 29.97 37.35 -9.94
CA ALA A 112 29.24 36.83 -8.79
C ALA A 112 28.57 35.49 -9.15
N VAL A 113 28.85 34.44 -8.36
CA VAL A 113 28.24 33.15 -8.47
C VAL A 113 27.35 32.90 -7.24
N SER A 114 26.07 32.74 -7.44
CA SER A 114 25.09 32.59 -6.36
C SER A 114 24.95 31.17 -5.84
N ASN A 115 25.19 30.18 -6.71
CA ASN A 115 25.02 28.75 -6.40
C ASN A 115 26.42 28.11 -6.39
N VAL A 116 26.90 27.77 -5.21
CA VAL A 116 28.24 27.22 -5.01
C VAL A 116 28.28 26.02 -4.08
N ILE A 117 27.16 25.69 -3.40
CA ILE A 117 27.10 24.54 -2.53
C ILE A 117 26.69 23.29 -3.34
N GLY A 118 27.51 22.29 -3.29
CA GLY A 118 27.28 21.00 -3.94
C GLY A 118 28.00 19.90 -3.17
N SER A 119 27.90 18.70 -3.67
CA SER A 119 28.66 17.53 -3.23
C SER A 119 29.49 16.96 -4.37
N VAL A 120 30.62 16.39 -4.01
CA VAL A 120 31.37 15.49 -4.87
C VAL A 120 31.46 14.11 -4.23
N ILE A 121 31.25 13.06 -5.01
CA ILE A 121 31.39 11.67 -4.59
C ILE A 121 32.76 11.21 -5.07
N LEU A 122 33.70 11.11 -4.14
CA LEU A 122 35.09 10.81 -4.43
C LEU A 122 35.36 9.31 -4.25
N THR A 123 36.20 8.78 -5.13
CA THR A 123 36.87 7.49 -4.96
C THR A 123 38.36 7.65 -5.24
N ARG A 124 39.18 6.70 -4.78
CA ARG A 124 40.59 6.69 -5.19
C ARG A 124 40.72 6.21 -6.63
N ARG A 125 41.65 6.79 -7.35
CA ARG A 125 41.95 6.43 -8.74
C ARG A 125 42.42 4.95 -8.88
N ASP A 126 43.09 4.42 -7.87
CA ASP A 126 43.59 3.04 -7.80
C ASP A 126 42.59 2.01 -7.27
N SER A 127 41.34 2.44 -7.01
CA SER A 127 40.34 1.59 -6.35
C SER A 127 39.61 0.64 -7.30
N GLY A 128 39.66 0.88 -8.63
CA GLY A 128 38.84 0.19 -9.62
C GLY A 128 37.36 0.60 -9.63
N ILE A 129 36.95 1.55 -8.75
CA ILE A 129 35.57 2.08 -8.70
C ILE A 129 35.48 3.24 -9.67
N THR A 130 34.74 3.08 -10.75
CA THR A 130 34.61 4.07 -11.83
C THR A 130 33.18 4.53 -12.05
N THR A 131 32.21 3.75 -11.60
CA THR A 131 30.77 4.03 -11.71
C THR A 131 30.10 4.05 -10.34
N ALA A 132 28.90 4.65 -10.24
CA ALA A 132 28.13 4.64 -9.01
C ALA A 132 27.71 3.20 -8.59
N HIS A 133 27.46 2.31 -9.54
CA HIS A 133 27.09 0.93 -9.28
C HIS A 133 28.20 0.09 -8.65
N ASP A 134 29.48 0.46 -8.86
CA ASP A 134 30.62 -0.21 -8.21
C ASP A 134 30.65 0.02 -6.69
N LEU A 135 29.82 0.93 -6.17
CA LEU A 135 29.64 1.18 -4.73
C LEU A 135 28.83 0.09 -4.01
N ILE A 136 28.13 -0.79 -4.74
CA ILE A 136 27.33 -1.85 -4.14
C ILE A 136 28.23 -2.74 -3.26
N GLY A 137 27.83 -2.91 -1.99
CA GLY A 137 28.58 -3.67 -0.98
C GLY A 137 29.84 -2.96 -0.44
N LYS A 138 30.11 -1.73 -0.83
CA LYS A 138 31.28 -0.94 -0.35
C LYS A 138 30.90 -0.07 0.85
N THR A 139 31.91 0.47 1.53
CA THR A 139 31.71 1.48 2.58
C THR A 139 31.86 2.88 1.98
N VAL A 140 30.82 3.69 2.12
CA VAL A 140 30.77 5.08 1.69
C VAL A 140 30.78 5.97 2.92
N GLY A 141 31.79 6.85 3.01
CA GLY A 141 31.90 7.83 4.08
C GLY A 141 31.08 9.09 3.79
N ALA A 142 30.49 9.66 4.83
CA ALA A 142 29.79 10.95 4.77
C ALA A 142 30.04 11.71 6.09
N ILE A 143 29.79 13.03 6.10
CA ILE A 143 30.04 13.85 7.31
C ILE A 143 29.01 13.53 8.39
N ASP A 144 27.75 13.80 8.09
CA ASP A 144 26.62 13.63 9.00
C ASP A 144 25.34 13.43 8.20
N ALA A 145 24.36 12.73 8.77
CA ALA A 145 23.07 12.43 8.11
C ALA A 145 22.25 13.70 7.72
N GLN A 146 22.54 14.84 8.34
CA GLN A 146 21.91 16.13 8.05
C GLN A 146 22.84 17.09 7.29
N ALA A 147 24.09 16.69 7.02
CA ALA A 147 25.05 17.53 6.33
C ALA A 147 24.66 17.74 4.86
N PHE A 148 24.34 18.97 4.48
CA PHE A 148 23.82 19.32 3.15
C PHE A 148 24.80 18.92 2.04
N GLY A 149 25.98 19.57 1.95
CA GLY A 149 27.00 19.23 0.97
C GLY A 149 27.80 17.97 1.32
N GLY A 150 27.83 17.58 2.59
CA GLY A 150 28.60 16.43 3.07
C GLY A 150 27.82 15.11 3.08
N TYR A 151 26.55 15.10 2.67
CA TYR A 151 25.72 13.88 2.55
C TYR A 151 24.49 14.07 1.68
N LEU A 152 23.52 14.95 2.03
CA LEU A 152 22.18 14.95 1.45
C LEU A 152 22.16 15.13 -0.07
N LEU A 153 23.03 15.99 -0.60
CA LEU A 153 23.15 16.20 -2.04
C LEU A 153 23.70 14.95 -2.75
N GLY A 154 24.74 14.34 -2.19
CA GLY A 154 25.33 13.10 -2.70
C GLY A 154 24.35 11.93 -2.61
N TYR A 155 23.61 11.82 -1.50
CA TYR A 155 22.54 10.86 -1.32
C TYR A 155 21.50 10.94 -2.46
N LYS A 156 21.00 12.16 -2.73
CA LYS A 156 20.06 12.37 -3.84
C LYS A 156 20.65 11.96 -5.18
N ALA A 157 21.90 12.34 -5.47
CA ALA A 157 22.57 11.98 -6.73
C ALA A 157 22.73 10.46 -6.90
N LEU A 158 23.06 9.74 -5.83
CA LEU A 158 23.14 8.27 -5.84
C LEU A 158 21.75 7.63 -6.00
N SER A 159 20.74 8.17 -5.33
CA SER A 159 19.35 7.74 -5.50
C SER A 159 18.85 7.93 -6.93
N ASP A 160 19.15 9.09 -7.54
CA ASP A 160 18.79 9.36 -8.94
C ASP A 160 19.53 8.45 -9.94
N ALA A 161 20.70 7.96 -9.57
CA ALA A 161 21.45 6.94 -10.31
C ALA A 161 20.93 5.51 -10.08
N GLY A 162 19.80 5.33 -9.35
CA GLY A 162 19.16 4.04 -9.12
C GLY A 162 19.65 3.25 -7.92
N LEU A 163 20.55 3.83 -7.10
CA LEU A 163 21.05 3.18 -5.88
C LEU A 163 20.18 3.54 -4.67
N ARG A 164 20.12 2.63 -3.71
CA ARG A 164 19.46 2.83 -2.41
C ARG A 164 20.49 2.89 -1.31
N PRO A 165 20.90 4.11 -0.88
CA PRO A 165 22.04 4.29 0.02
C PRO A 165 21.97 3.49 1.33
N GLU A 166 20.76 3.22 1.85
CA GLU A 166 20.59 2.43 3.08
C GLU A 166 20.71 0.91 2.89
N ARG A 167 20.71 0.42 1.63
CA ARG A 167 20.70 -1.01 1.30
C ARG A 167 21.87 -1.48 0.48
N ASP A 168 22.30 -0.65 -0.47
CA ASP A 168 23.21 -1.08 -1.51
C ASP A 168 24.67 -0.89 -1.09
N PHE A 169 24.95 -0.06 -0.06
CA PHE A 169 26.29 0.12 0.50
C PHE A 169 26.26 0.48 1.99
N HIS A 170 27.41 0.38 2.67
CA HIS A 170 27.52 0.67 4.09
C HIS A 170 27.86 2.14 4.30
N LEU A 171 26.93 2.93 4.87
CA LEU A 171 27.18 4.31 5.22
C LEU A 171 27.98 4.41 6.52
N ARG A 172 29.04 5.27 6.52
CA ARG A 172 29.83 5.58 7.70
C ARG A 172 29.88 7.09 7.88
N PHE A 173 29.25 7.60 8.92
CA PHE A 173 29.32 8.98 9.31
C PHE A 173 30.53 9.23 10.21
N THR A 174 31.27 10.33 9.92
CA THR A 174 32.54 10.66 10.63
C THR A 174 32.42 11.86 11.55
N GLY A 175 31.37 12.66 11.37
CA GLY A 175 31.26 13.97 12.00
C GLY A 175 32.19 15.01 11.33
N PHE A 176 32.32 16.17 11.98
CA PHE A 176 33.20 17.22 11.57
C PHE A 176 34.60 17.07 12.26
N PRO A 177 35.70 17.50 11.63
CA PRO A 177 35.76 18.22 10.35
C PRO A 177 35.65 17.32 9.13
N GLY A 178 35.09 17.87 8.02
CA GLY A 178 34.90 17.16 6.75
C GLY A 178 36.18 16.66 6.09
N ASP A 179 37.32 17.29 6.35
CA ASP A 179 38.66 16.91 5.87
C ASP A 179 39.02 15.46 6.26
N ALA A 180 38.53 14.97 7.40
CA ALA A 180 38.75 13.61 7.88
C ALA A 180 38.34 12.56 6.85
N LEU A 181 37.24 12.80 6.09
CA LEU A 181 36.75 11.89 5.08
C LEU A 181 37.74 11.68 3.92
N VAL A 182 38.42 12.76 3.49
CA VAL A 182 39.39 12.66 2.41
C VAL A 182 40.61 11.85 2.88
N TYR A 183 41.05 12.05 4.13
CA TYR A 183 42.12 11.23 4.72
C TYR A 183 41.68 9.76 4.86
N MET A 184 40.47 9.48 5.34
CA MET A 184 39.96 8.11 5.43
C MET A 184 39.86 7.42 4.07
N LEU A 185 39.51 8.16 3.01
CA LEU A 185 39.49 7.66 1.65
C LEU A 185 40.92 7.36 1.16
N ARG A 186 41.89 8.23 1.44
CA ARG A 186 43.31 8.01 1.14
C ARG A 186 43.85 6.78 1.84
N GLU A 187 43.58 6.61 3.12
CA GLU A 187 44.03 5.50 3.96
C GLU A 187 43.20 4.20 3.76
N LYS A 188 42.32 4.16 2.76
CA LYS A 188 41.49 2.98 2.41
C LYS A 188 40.47 2.57 3.49
N ALA A 189 40.23 3.39 4.51
CA ALA A 189 39.26 3.14 5.57
C ALA A 189 37.79 3.22 5.07
N VAL A 190 37.58 3.94 3.95
CA VAL A 190 36.33 3.93 3.17
C VAL A 190 36.69 3.82 1.68
N GLN A 191 35.77 3.30 0.86
CA GLN A 191 36.00 3.11 -0.55
C GLN A 191 35.53 4.29 -1.40
N ALA A 192 34.55 5.05 -0.88
CA ALA A 192 34.11 6.29 -1.44
C ALA A 192 33.78 7.29 -0.32
N ALA A 193 33.75 8.58 -0.63
CA ALA A 193 33.43 9.64 0.30
C ALA A 193 32.53 10.70 -0.36
N ILE A 194 31.45 11.08 0.32
CA ILE A 194 30.59 12.20 -0.07
C ILE A 194 31.10 13.42 0.69
N VAL A 195 31.69 14.37 0.00
CA VAL A 195 32.23 15.57 0.58
C VAL A 195 31.69 16.85 -0.08
N PRO A 196 31.72 18.01 0.61
CA PRO A 196 31.36 19.29 -0.01
C PRO A 196 32.23 19.57 -1.22
N VAL A 197 31.64 20.20 -2.23
CA VAL A 197 32.34 20.66 -3.41
C VAL A 197 33.51 21.61 -3.00
N CYS A 198 34.61 21.57 -3.74
CA CYS A 198 35.86 22.32 -3.50
C CYS A 198 36.67 21.92 -2.25
N LEU A 199 36.18 20.99 -1.42
CA LEU A 199 36.99 20.56 -0.26
C LEU A 199 38.27 19.86 -0.69
N LEU A 200 38.22 19.00 -1.69
CA LEU A 200 39.38 18.29 -2.24
C LEU A 200 40.42 19.28 -2.79
N GLU A 201 39.98 20.24 -3.59
CA GLU A 201 40.84 21.22 -4.23
C GLU A 201 41.47 22.18 -3.20
N ASN A 202 40.73 22.57 -2.16
CA ASN A 202 41.28 23.38 -1.07
C ASN A 202 42.38 22.63 -0.30
N MET A 203 42.13 21.33 0.02
CA MET A 203 43.14 20.51 0.69
C MET A 203 44.39 20.29 -0.19
N ASP A 204 44.21 20.17 -1.52
CA ASP A 204 45.33 20.07 -2.47
C ASP A 204 46.14 21.39 -2.50
N GLN A 205 45.47 22.56 -2.55
CA GLN A 205 46.13 23.87 -2.51
C GLN A 205 46.89 24.14 -1.19
N GLU A 206 46.37 23.60 -0.09
CA GLU A 206 47.02 23.63 1.23
C GLU A 206 48.18 22.62 1.36
N GLY A 207 48.41 21.79 0.35
CA GLY A 207 49.47 20.77 0.35
C GLY A 207 49.17 19.57 1.26
N LEU A 208 47.91 19.36 1.69
CA LEU A 208 47.51 18.31 2.62
C LEU A 208 47.30 16.94 1.92
N ILE A 209 46.93 16.97 0.64
CA ILE A 209 46.70 15.79 -0.21
C ILE A 209 47.06 16.10 -1.66
N ASN A 210 47.08 15.06 -2.51
CA ASN A 210 47.21 15.23 -3.94
C ASN A 210 45.88 14.88 -4.61
N LYS A 211 45.18 15.86 -5.17
CA LYS A 211 43.87 15.65 -5.82
C LYS A 211 43.91 14.67 -6.99
N LYS A 212 45.08 14.49 -7.62
CA LYS A 212 45.24 13.52 -8.73
C LYS A 212 45.04 12.07 -8.31
N ASP A 213 45.12 11.75 -7.02
CA ASP A 213 44.91 10.40 -6.49
C ASP A 213 43.43 10.02 -6.40
N PHE A 214 42.54 10.99 -6.65
CA PHE A 214 41.10 10.82 -6.54
C PHE A 214 40.41 11.07 -7.88
N ILE A 215 39.20 10.51 -8.00
CA ILE A 215 38.27 10.75 -9.11
C ILE A 215 36.86 11.00 -8.56
N ALA A 216 36.08 11.78 -9.31
CA ALA A 216 34.69 12.02 -8.97
C ALA A 216 33.77 11.09 -9.73
N LEU A 217 32.87 10.39 -9.02
CA LEU A 217 31.74 9.68 -9.62
C LEU A 217 30.62 10.64 -9.97
N LEU A 218 29.81 10.29 -10.97
CA LEU A 218 28.67 11.11 -11.44
C LEU A 218 29.08 12.56 -11.75
N SER A 219 30.31 12.77 -12.26
CA SER A 219 30.86 14.09 -12.53
C SER A 219 29.96 14.91 -13.45
N ARG A 220 29.78 16.21 -13.11
CA ARG A 220 28.94 17.16 -13.85
C ARG A 220 29.72 18.41 -14.21
N PRO A 221 29.35 19.05 -15.34
CA PRO A 221 29.88 20.40 -15.64
C PRO A 221 29.52 21.40 -14.55
N THR A 222 30.45 22.27 -14.20
CA THR A 222 30.28 23.25 -13.14
C THR A 222 31.00 24.56 -13.50
N PRO A 223 30.49 25.75 -13.11
CA PRO A 223 31.20 27.01 -13.25
C PRO A 223 32.32 27.14 -12.19
N LEU A 224 32.43 26.21 -11.24
CA LEU A 224 33.45 26.23 -10.21
C LEU A 224 34.72 25.51 -10.71
N PRO A 225 35.92 25.91 -10.26
CA PRO A 225 37.17 25.22 -10.59
C PRO A 225 37.36 23.93 -9.79
N CYS A 226 36.29 23.28 -9.42
CA CYS A 226 36.23 22.13 -8.52
C CYS A 226 35.41 21.01 -9.14
N LEU A 227 35.68 19.76 -8.76
CA LEU A 227 34.89 18.63 -9.13
C LEU A 227 33.52 18.68 -8.43
N THR A 228 32.46 18.33 -9.14
CA THR A 228 31.11 18.15 -8.55
C THR A 228 30.37 16.97 -9.12
N SER A 229 29.57 16.31 -8.29
CA SER A 229 28.67 15.22 -8.65
C SER A 229 27.21 15.64 -8.64
N THR A 230 26.90 16.85 -8.18
CA THR A 230 25.53 17.32 -7.96
C THR A 230 25.26 18.67 -8.61
N PRO A 231 24.01 19.07 -8.83
CA PRO A 231 23.67 20.46 -9.05
C PRO A 231 24.20 21.36 -7.91
N LEU A 232 24.38 22.66 -8.20
CA LEU A 232 24.80 23.62 -7.21
C LEU A 232 23.60 24.36 -6.62
N TYR A 233 23.69 24.67 -5.34
CA TYR A 233 22.66 25.31 -4.53
C TYR A 233 23.16 26.64 -3.98
N PRO A 234 22.26 27.56 -3.50
CA PRO A 234 22.62 28.84 -2.94
C PRO A 234 23.66 28.71 -1.84
N ASP A 235 24.50 29.76 -1.74
CA ASP A 235 25.53 29.85 -0.74
C ASP A 235 25.00 30.10 0.67
N TRP A 236 25.88 30.24 1.65
CA TRP A 236 25.55 30.34 3.07
C TRP A 236 24.65 31.52 3.38
N SER A 237 23.76 31.32 4.36
CA SER A 237 22.84 32.32 4.90
C SER A 237 23.41 32.98 6.18
N PHE A 238 23.24 34.29 6.31
CA PHE A 238 23.36 35.02 7.57
C PHE A 238 21.95 35.33 8.07
N ALA A 239 21.61 34.87 9.26
CA ALA A 239 20.28 35.06 9.84
C ALA A 239 20.35 35.53 11.29
N ALA A 240 19.32 36.27 11.72
CA ALA A 240 19.13 36.71 13.09
C ALA A 240 18.03 35.91 13.78
N LEU A 241 18.22 35.59 15.06
CA LEU A 241 17.22 34.98 15.92
C LEU A 241 16.14 36.03 16.34
N PRO A 242 14.94 35.59 16.80
CA PRO A 242 13.85 36.46 17.19
C PRO A 242 14.22 37.45 18.34
N ALA A 243 15.19 37.10 19.17
CA ALA A 243 15.67 37.97 20.27
C ALA A 243 16.40 39.22 19.79
N VAL A 244 16.85 39.25 18.54
CA VAL A 244 17.49 40.43 17.93
C VAL A 244 16.41 41.43 17.52
N SER A 245 16.53 42.69 17.94
CA SER A 245 15.60 43.73 17.54
C SER A 245 15.65 44.02 16.04
N ASP A 246 14.55 44.47 15.45
CA ASP A 246 14.49 44.84 14.03
C ASP A 246 15.52 45.92 13.68
N ALA A 247 15.64 46.94 14.54
CA ALA A 247 16.61 48.01 14.36
C ALA A 247 18.07 47.52 14.30
N LEU A 248 18.44 46.56 15.13
CA LEU A 248 19.77 45.97 15.08
C LEU A 248 19.94 45.06 13.84
N ALA A 249 18.93 44.24 13.52
CA ALA A 249 18.97 43.38 12.33
C ALA A 249 19.17 44.21 11.04
N ASP A 250 18.48 45.36 10.92
CA ASP A 250 18.62 46.27 9.79
C ASP A 250 20.01 46.95 9.75
N ARG A 251 20.57 47.32 10.91
CA ARG A 251 21.92 47.85 11.01
C ARG A 251 22.96 46.81 10.58
N VAL A 252 22.81 45.55 11.06
CA VAL A 252 23.69 44.45 10.69
C VAL A 252 23.57 44.15 9.19
N THR A 253 22.38 44.14 8.63
CA THR A 253 22.16 43.92 7.18
C THR A 253 22.89 44.98 6.34
N ARG A 254 22.76 46.27 6.71
CA ARG A 254 23.47 47.36 6.03
C ARG A 254 24.99 47.24 6.18
N ALA A 255 25.46 46.86 7.37
CA ALA A 255 26.88 46.64 7.62
C ALA A 255 27.44 45.48 6.78
N LEU A 256 26.69 44.38 6.63
CA LEU A 256 27.06 43.26 5.76
C LEU A 256 27.19 43.68 4.29
N PHE A 257 26.21 44.43 3.77
CA PHE A 257 26.25 44.88 2.36
C PHE A 257 27.34 45.93 2.08
N ASN A 258 27.70 46.71 3.08
CA ASN A 258 28.78 47.72 3.01
C ASN A 258 30.13 47.12 3.40
N ALA A 259 30.20 45.89 3.87
CA ALA A 259 31.47 45.26 4.20
C ALA A 259 32.37 45.21 2.94
N PRO A 260 33.66 45.51 3.07
CA PRO A 260 34.56 45.35 1.94
C PRO A 260 34.42 43.95 1.36
N ALA A 261 34.24 43.87 0.04
CA ALA A 261 34.23 42.57 -0.61
C ALA A 261 35.55 41.87 -0.30
N ALA A 262 35.49 40.71 0.33
CA ALA A 262 36.65 39.84 0.40
C ALA A 262 37.04 39.46 -1.03
N ALA A 263 38.29 39.11 -1.27
CA ALA A 263 38.75 38.75 -2.62
C ALA A 263 37.93 37.64 -3.27
N SER A 264 37.24 36.83 -2.45
CA SER A 264 36.50 35.63 -2.89
C SER A 264 34.97 35.68 -2.67
N PHE A 265 34.43 36.63 -1.87
CA PHE A 265 32.99 36.71 -1.59
C PHE A 265 32.51 38.09 -1.15
N HIS A 266 31.22 38.32 -1.22
CA HIS A 266 30.51 39.47 -0.68
C HIS A 266 29.10 39.06 -0.20
N TRP A 267 28.48 39.92 0.60
CA TRP A 267 27.11 39.69 1.05
C TRP A 267 26.10 40.33 0.07
N GLY A 268 25.04 39.60 -0.22
CA GLY A 268 23.93 40.06 -1.07
C GLY A 268 22.58 39.75 -0.45
N ALA A 269 21.51 40.13 -1.15
CA ALA A 269 20.16 39.84 -0.70
C ALA A 269 19.91 38.32 -0.47
N PRO A 270 18.98 37.96 0.46
CA PRO A 270 18.61 36.59 0.70
C PRO A 270 18.30 35.80 -0.57
N ALA A 271 18.81 34.59 -0.69
CA ALA A 271 18.53 33.69 -1.81
C ALA A 271 17.21 32.93 -1.60
N SER A 272 16.67 32.35 -2.66
CA SER A 272 15.48 31.50 -2.55
C SER A 272 15.84 30.14 -1.93
N THR A 273 15.01 29.66 -0.97
CA THR A 273 15.10 28.32 -0.38
C THR A 273 14.37 27.25 -1.19
N SER A 274 13.59 27.60 -2.19
CA SER A 274 12.66 26.70 -2.88
C SER A 274 13.28 25.40 -3.40
N GLN A 275 14.47 25.48 -4.01
CA GLN A 275 15.21 24.32 -4.49
C GLN A 275 15.73 23.45 -3.34
N VAL A 276 16.17 24.08 -2.26
CA VAL A 276 16.66 23.40 -1.05
C VAL A 276 15.50 22.66 -0.36
N GLU A 277 14.36 23.33 -0.21
CA GLU A 277 13.15 22.72 0.37
C GLU A 277 12.64 21.54 -0.48
N ALA A 278 12.66 21.67 -1.81
CA ALA A 278 12.32 20.59 -2.71
C ALA A 278 13.24 19.38 -2.50
N LEU A 279 14.54 19.61 -2.45
CA LEU A 279 15.51 18.55 -2.18
C LEU A 279 15.27 17.90 -0.81
N LEU A 280 15.07 18.70 0.24
CA LEU A 280 14.82 18.17 1.59
C LEU A 280 13.53 17.32 1.63
N ARG A 281 12.51 17.66 0.86
CA ARG A 281 11.31 16.82 0.69
C ARG A 281 11.63 15.52 -0.01
N ASP A 282 12.39 15.55 -1.09
CA ASP A 282 12.78 14.36 -1.87
C ASP A 282 13.56 13.35 -1.02
N VAL A 283 14.51 13.84 -0.21
CA VAL A 283 15.33 13.01 0.69
C VAL A 283 14.65 12.75 2.05
N ARG A 284 13.37 13.13 2.24
CA ARG A 284 12.59 12.96 3.46
C ARG A 284 13.19 13.59 4.72
N GLN A 285 13.96 14.67 4.55
CA GLN A 285 14.59 15.42 5.62
C GLN A 285 13.94 16.79 5.84
N HIS A 286 12.84 17.10 5.15
CA HIS A 286 12.12 18.36 5.35
C HIS A 286 11.47 18.40 6.73
N PRO A 287 11.63 19.49 7.52
CA PRO A 287 11.16 19.58 8.90
C PRO A 287 9.64 19.29 9.05
N GLN A 288 8.83 19.76 8.12
CA GLN A 288 7.38 19.51 8.15
C GLN A 288 7.03 18.02 8.03
N GLN A 289 7.75 17.27 7.18
CA GLN A 289 7.53 15.82 7.06
C GLN A 289 7.95 15.08 8.32
N ARG A 290 9.06 15.48 8.96
CA ARG A 290 9.51 14.89 10.23
C ARG A 290 8.55 15.23 11.38
N ARG A 291 8.00 16.45 11.44
CA ARG A 291 7.01 16.84 12.44
C ARG A 291 5.73 16.01 12.30
N LEU A 292 5.17 15.91 11.11
CA LEU A 292 3.98 15.09 10.87
C LEU A 292 4.16 13.63 11.35
N TRP A 293 5.32 13.04 11.09
CA TRP A 293 5.64 11.69 11.59
C TRP A 293 5.72 11.62 13.11
N LEU A 294 6.38 12.58 13.73
CA LEU A 294 6.51 12.64 15.19
C LEU A 294 5.16 12.93 15.84
N ASP A 295 4.36 13.83 15.26
CA ASP A 295 3.02 14.17 15.75
C ASP A 295 2.07 12.96 15.63
N VAL A 296 2.08 12.25 14.51
CA VAL A 296 1.31 11.00 14.35
C VAL A 296 1.78 9.93 15.33
N LYS A 297 3.08 9.75 15.51
CA LYS A 297 3.63 8.78 16.45
C LYS A 297 3.28 9.12 17.90
N SER A 298 3.45 10.39 18.29
CA SER A 298 3.09 10.86 19.64
C SER A 298 1.59 10.75 19.88
N TRP A 299 0.76 11.11 18.91
CA TRP A 299 -0.68 10.95 18.96
C TRP A 299 -1.09 9.47 19.13
N LEU A 300 -0.47 8.56 18.35
CA LEU A 300 -0.71 7.12 18.46
C LEU A 300 -0.33 6.58 19.84
N ILE A 301 0.81 7.01 20.39
CA ILE A 301 1.26 6.60 21.73
C ILE A 301 0.31 7.17 22.79
N GLN A 302 -0.07 8.43 22.67
CA GLN A 302 -0.96 9.09 23.63
C GLN A 302 -2.36 8.49 23.62
N HIS A 303 -2.85 8.01 22.46
CA HIS A 303 -4.19 7.44 22.27
C HIS A 303 -4.15 5.92 22.06
N GLN A 304 -3.11 5.23 22.53
CA GLN A 304 -2.90 3.79 22.29
C GLN A 304 -4.09 2.91 22.72
N LEU A 305 -4.77 3.26 23.81
CA LEU A 305 -5.96 2.53 24.27
C LEU A 305 -7.15 2.73 23.33
N MET A 306 -7.35 3.94 22.83
CA MET A 306 -8.40 4.26 21.86
C MET A 306 -8.15 3.57 20.50
N VAL A 307 -6.91 3.65 20.02
CA VAL A 307 -6.49 2.98 18.78
C VAL A 307 -6.61 1.46 18.91
N GLY A 308 -6.16 0.90 20.04
CA GLY A 308 -6.32 -0.52 20.38
C GLY A 308 -7.80 -0.93 20.42
N GLY A 309 -8.66 -0.11 21.02
CA GLY A 309 -10.12 -0.31 21.06
C GLY A 309 -10.76 -0.34 19.68
N VAL A 310 -10.38 0.59 18.80
CA VAL A 310 -10.87 0.63 17.43
C VAL A 310 -10.42 -0.59 16.63
N ILE A 311 -9.16 -0.99 16.76
CA ILE A 311 -8.64 -2.20 16.09
C ILE A 311 -9.36 -3.45 16.60
N LEU A 312 -9.58 -3.56 17.92
CA LEU A 312 -10.33 -4.68 18.53
C LEU A 312 -11.78 -4.71 18.02
N ALA A 313 -12.46 -3.56 17.98
CA ALA A 313 -13.82 -3.46 17.46
C ALA A 313 -13.89 -3.88 15.99
N PHE A 314 -12.95 -3.45 15.17
CA PHE A 314 -12.87 -3.87 13.76
C PHE A 314 -12.62 -5.37 13.61
N LEU A 315 -11.74 -5.95 14.44
CA LEU A 315 -11.51 -7.40 14.49
C LEU A 315 -12.76 -8.17 14.89
N LEU A 316 -13.50 -7.69 15.91
CA LEU A 316 -14.75 -8.32 16.35
C LEU A 316 -15.83 -8.24 15.26
N LEU A 317 -15.95 -7.12 14.57
CA LEU A 317 -16.88 -6.94 13.45
C LEU A 317 -16.53 -7.88 12.27
N THR A 318 -15.26 -8.02 11.93
CA THR A 318 -14.82 -8.92 10.87
C THR A 318 -15.05 -10.39 11.23
N LEU A 319 -14.75 -10.78 12.47
CA LEU A 319 -15.05 -12.12 13.00
C LEU A 319 -16.55 -12.41 12.99
N ASN A 320 -17.37 -11.45 13.44
CA ASN A 320 -18.82 -11.55 13.40
C ASN A 320 -19.33 -11.71 11.97
N TYR A 321 -18.84 -10.90 11.03
CA TYR A 321 -19.18 -11.00 9.61
C TYR A 321 -18.87 -12.40 9.04
N ILE A 322 -17.66 -12.91 9.32
CA ILE A 322 -17.24 -14.25 8.87
C ILE A 322 -18.15 -15.32 9.50
N TRP A 323 -18.43 -15.19 10.81
CA TRP A 323 -19.29 -16.14 11.51
C TRP A 323 -20.73 -16.17 10.94
N VAL A 324 -21.33 -15.00 10.72
CA VAL A 324 -22.66 -14.88 10.11
C VAL A 324 -22.64 -15.45 8.69
N MET A 325 -21.62 -15.17 7.89
CA MET A 325 -21.50 -15.72 6.54
C MET A 325 -21.38 -17.25 6.52
N LEU A 326 -20.63 -17.83 7.47
CA LEU A 326 -20.54 -19.28 7.64
C LEU A 326 -21.88 -19.88 8.07
N LEU A 327 -22.61 -19.21 8.96
CA LEU A 327 -23.92 -19.65 9.45
C LEU A 327 -24.96 -19.61 8.33
N VAL A 328 -24.98 -18.56 7.52
CA VAL A 328 -25.86 -18.43 6.35
C VAL A 328 -25.56 -19.54 5.33
N ARG A 329 -24.28 -19.79 5.05
CA ARG A 329 -23.88 -20.90 4.16
C ARG A 329 -24.30 -22.27 4.69
N ARG A 330 -24.18 -22.51 6.00
CA ARG A 330 -24.65 -23.79 6.62
C ARG A 330 -26.16 -23.94 6.53
N ARG A 331 -26.91 -22.88 6.85
CA ARG A 331 -28.38 -22.88 6.75
C ARG A 331 -28.86 -23.02 5.29
N GLY A 332 -28.21 -22.37 4.35
CA GLY A 332 -28.48 -22.51 2.92
C GLY A 332 -28.37 -23.96 2.45
N LYS A 333 -27.29 -24.65 2.83
CA LYS A 333 -27.13 -26.10 2.53
C LYS A 333 -28.19 -26.99 3.20
N GLN A 334 -28.64 -26.65 4.41
CA GLN A 334 -29.72 -27.38 5.09
C GLN A 334 -31.06 -27.16 4.39
N LEU A 335 -31.38 -25.94 3.99
CA LEU A 335 -32.61 -25.63 3.24
C LEU A 335 -32.62 -26.36 1.90
N GLU A 336 -31.52 -26.40 1.18
CA GLU A 336 -31.40 -27.11 -0.08
C GLU A 336 -31.63 -28.63 0.11
N ARG A 337 -31.04 -29.24 1.14
CA ARG A 337 -31.28 -30.64 1.47
C ARG A 337 -32.71 -30.88 1.83
N ASN A 338 -33.33 -30.05 2.65
CA ASN A 338 -34.75 -30.20 3.03
C ASN A 338 -35.67 -29.99 1.84
N SER A 339 -35.40 -29.12 0.90
CA SER A 339 -36.19 -28.93 -0.32
C SER A 339 -36.14 -30.16 -1.22
N VAL A 340 -34.96 -30.78 -1.36
CA VAL A 340 -34.82 -32.05 -2.13
C VAL A 340 -35.64 -33.17 -1.50
N VAL A 341 -35.58 -33.32 -0.17
CA VAL A 341 -36.39 -34.35 0.54
C VAL A 341 -37.88 -34.05 0.40
N LEU A 342 -38.30 -32.78 0.50
CA LEU A 342 -39.69 -32.39 0.33
C LEU A 342 -40.21 -32.75 -1.07
N HIS A 343 -39.46 -32.43 -2.12
CA HIS A 343 -39.82 -32.80 -3.49
C HIS A 343 -39.84 -34.30 -3.73
N GLN A 344 -39.00 -35.08 -3.05
CA GLN A 344 -39.07 -36.54 -3.09
C GLN A 344 -40.36 -37.05 -2.45
N HIS A 345 -40.74 -36.49 -1.30
CA HIS A 345 -42.02 -36.86 -0.65
C HIS A 345 -43.23 -36.44 -1.47
N GLU A 346 -43.25 -35.27 -2.08
CA GLU A 346 -44.31 -34.80 -2.97
C GLU A 346 -44.49 -35.76 -4.16
N ARG A 347 -43.40 -36.16 -4.82
CA ARG A 347 -43.44 -37.14 -5.92
C ARG A 347 -43.95 -38.52 -5.47
N ALA A 348 -43.52 -38.97 -4.29
CA ALA A 348 -43.98 -40.24 -3.74
C ALA A 348 -45.47 -40.20 -3.43
N LEU A 349 -45.97 -39.10 -2.85
CA LEU A 349 -47.39 -38.90 -2.60
C LEU A 349 -48.22 -38.83 -3.89
N GLU A 350 -47.74 -38.12 -4.90
CA GLU A 350 -48.43 -38.04 -6.21
C GLU A 350 -48.52 -39.43 -6.88
N THR A 351 -47.40 -40.18 -6.83
CA THR A 351 -47.38 -41.56 -7.35
C THR A 351 -48.34 -42.47 -6.58
N ALA A 352 -48.36 -42.37 -5.25
CA ALA A 352 -49.29 -43.15 -4.42
C ALA A 352 -50.77 -42.80 -4.70
N ARG A 353 -51.07 -41.50 -4.91
CA ARG A 353 -52.42 -41.04 -5.26
C ARG A 353 -52.85 -41.55 -6.63
N GLN A 354 -51.97 -41.50 -7.64
CA GLN A 354 -52.26 -42.08 -8.97
C GLN A 354 -52.51 -43.56 -8.91
N MET A 355 -51.76 -44.35 -8.10
CA MET A 355 -51.95 -45.73 -7.89
C MET A 355 -53.24 -46.03 -7.16
N SER A 356 -53.65 -45.21 -6.19
CA SER A 356 -54.96 -45.41 -5.50
C SER A 356 -56.14 -45.22 -6.45
N VAL A 357 -56.11 -44.17 -7.28
CA VAL A 357 -57.12 -43.89 -8.28
C VAL A 357 -57.24 -45.09 -9.31
N LEU A 358 -56.05 -45.54 -9.78
CA LEU A 358 -55.99 -46.66 -10.72
C LEU A 358 -56.56 -47.99 -10.09
N GLY A 359 -56.28 -48.22 -8.79
CA GLY A 359 -56.75 -49.31 -8.04
C GLY A 359 -58.30 -49.39 -7.92
N GLU A 360 -58.87 -48.20 -7.62
CA GLU A 360 -60.31 -48.06 -7.48
C GLU A 360 -61.03 -48.27 -8.83
N MET A 361 -60.51 -47.64 -9.91
CA MET A 361 -61.04 -47.83 -11.27
C MET A 361 -60.92 -49.30 -11.77
N THR A 362 -59.76 -49.92 -11.52
CA THR A 362 -59.54 -51.30 -11.97
C THR A 362 -60.49 -52.32 -11.25
N SER A 363 -60.76 -52.05 -9.97
CA SER A 363 -61.70 -52.87 -9.20
C SER A 363 -63.16 -52.77 -9.75
N GLY A 364 -63.57 -51.53 -10.10
CA GLY A 364 -64.87 -51.30 -10.71
C GLY A 364 -64.99 -51.90 -12.09
N PHE A 365 -64.01 -51.66 -12.97
CA PHE A 365 -64.02 -52.27 -14.33
C PHE A 365 -63.97 -53.83 -14.33
N ALA A 366 -63.18 -54.40 -13.42
CA ALA A 366 -63.10 -55.83 -13.33
C ALA A 366 -64.44 -56.43 -12.92
N HIS A 367 -65.23 -55.78 -12.07
CA HIS A 367 -66.56 -56.23 -11.69
C HIS A 367 -67.56 -56.09 -12.85
N GLU A 368 -67.57 -54.95 -13.53
CA GLU A 368 -68.49 -54.72 -14.66
C GLU A 368 -68.19 -55.58 -15.89
N LEU A 369 -66.91 -55.90 -16.16
CA LEU A 369 -66.52 -56.76 -17.28
C LEU A 369 -66.72 -58.25 -16.98
N ASN A 370 -66.59 -58.68 -15.70
CA ASN A 370 -66.86 -60.04 -15.33
C ASN A 370 -68.35 -60.45 -15.49
N GLN A 371 -69.28 -59.51 -15.35
CA GLN A 371 -70.72 -59.80 -15.54
C GLN A 371 -71.03 -60.23 -16.96
N PRO A 372 -70.68 -59.48 -18.06
CA PRO A 372 -70.98 -59.93 -19.40
C PRO A 372 -70.21 -61.19 -19.80
N LEU A 373 -68.95 -61.36 -19.33
CA LEU A 373 -68.17 -62.57 -19.58
C LEU A 373 -68.83 -63.82 -18.96
N SER A 374 -69.33 -63.68 -17.72
CA SER A 374 -70.03 -64.74 -17.05
C SER A 374 -71.33 -65.06 -17.76
N ALA A 375 -72.08 -64.10 -18.27
CA ALA A 375 -73.31 -64.31 -19.07
C ALA A 375 -72.98 -65.03 -20.37
N ILE A 376 -71.95 -64.59 -21.14
CA ILE A 376 -71.52 -65.25 -22.37
C ILE A 376 -71.18 -66.73 -22.10
N ARG A 377 -70.44 -66.98 -21.02
CA ARG A 377 -70.08 -68.35 -20.62
C ARG A 377 -71.29 -69.20 -20.29
N HIS A 378 -72.21 -68.69 -19.48
CA HIS A 378 -73.47 -69.43 -19.15
C HIS A 378 -74.27 -69.75 -20.39
N TYR A 379 -74.39 -68.80 -21.33
CA TYR A 379 -75.11 -69.10 -22.58
C TYR A 379 -74.36 -70.13 -23.44
N ALA A 380 -73.05 -70.02 -23.59
CA ALA A 380 -72.21 -70.96 -24.33
C ALA A 380 -72.33 -72.38 -23.71
N GLN A 381 -72.19 -72.52 -22.38
CA GLN A 381 -72.34 -73.78 -21.67
C GLN A 381 -73.74 -74.34 -21.76
N GLY A 382 -74.78 -73.48 -21.65
CA GLY A 382 -76.15 -73.90 -21.81
C GLY A 382 -76.44 -74.44 -23.22
N CYS A 383 -75.89 -73.84 -24.27
CA CYS A 383 -75.96 -74.32 -25.62
C CYS A 383 -75.16 -75.63 -25.82
N LEU A 384 -73.98 -75.75 -25.26
CA LEU A 384 -73.15 -76.96 -25.29
C LEU A 384 -73.88 -78.14 -24.69
N ILE A 385 -74.49 -77.99 -23.49
CA ILE A 385 -75.27 -79.06 -22.82
C ILE A 385 -76.41 -79.50 -23.66
N ARG A 386 -77.18 -78.58 -24.25
CA ARG A 386 -78.35 -78.91 -25.07
C ARG A 386 -77.97 -79.58 -26.39
N LEU A 387 -76.94 -79.08 -27.11
CA LEU A 387 -76.51 -79.66 -28.36
C LEU A 387 -75.87 -81.04 -28.20
N ARG A 388 -75.02 -81.21 -27.15
CA ARG A 388 -74.47 -82.56 -26.81
C ARG A 388 -75.51 -83.55 -26.47
N ALA A 389 -76.60 -83.11 -25.87
CA ALA A 389 -77.75 -84.00 -25.57
C ALA A 389 -78.60 -84.37 -26.80
N ALA A 390 -78.52 -83.56 -27.88
CA ALA A 390 -79.28 -83.76 -29.14
C ALA A 390 -78.48 -84.47 -30.24
N ASP A 391 -77.22 -84.15 -30.37
CA ASP A 391 -76.26 -84.68 -31.34
C ASP A 391 -74.84 -84.51 -30.85
N GLU A 392 -74.16 -85.56 -30.48
CA GLU A 392 -72.83 -85.57 -29.89
C GLU A 392 -71.70 -85.11 -30.87
N GLN A 393 -72.04 -85.06 -32.17
CA GLN A 393 -71.11 -84.60 -33.23
C GLN A 393 -71.60 -83.34 -33.98
N HIS A 394 -72.43 -82.53 -33.35
CA HIS A 394 -73.00 -81.37 -33.99
C HIS A 394 -71.89 -80.34 -34.34
N PRO A 395 -71.81 -79.77 -35.56
CA PRO A 395 -70.72 -78.94 -36.08
C PRO A 395 -70.49 -77.64 -35.34
N LEU A 396 -71.44 -77.17 -34.51
CA LEU A 396 -71.32 -75.95 -33.68
C LEU A 396 -70.67 -76.23 -32.31
N LEU A 397 -70.50 -77.48 -31.88
CA LEU A 397 -69.87 -77.73 -30.57
C LEU A 397 -68.46 -77.18 -30.40
N PRO A 398 -67.53 -77.31 -31.37
CA PRO A 398 -66.20 -76.75 -31.24
C PRO A 398 -66.22 -75.24 -31.14
N ALA A 399 -67.09 -74.54 -31.85
CA ALA A 399 -67.21 -73.11 -31.80
C ALA A 399 -67.71 -72.59 -30.42
N LEU A 400 -68.71 -73.25 -29.85
CA LEU A 400 -69.23 -72.95 -28.51
C LEU A 400 -68.22 -73.25 -27.40
N GLU A 401 -67.44 -74.31 -27.52
CA GLU A 401 -66.35 -74.65 -26.61
C GLU A 401 -65.24 -73.52 -26.62
N GLN A 402 -64.99 -73.06 -27.84
CA GLN A 402 -64.02 -71.96 -28.03
C GLN A 402 -64.51 -70.63 -27.42
N ILE A 403 -65.81 -70.32 -27.54
CA ILE A 403 -66.41 -69.14 -26.88
C ILE A 403 -66.39 -69.29 -25.37
N ASP A 404 -66.74 -70.45 -24.78
CA ASP A 404 -66.62 -70.67 -23.33
C ASP A 404 -65.17 -70.51 -22.85
N GLN A 405 -64.23 -71.05 -23.62
CA GLN A 405 -62.78 -70.95 -23.29
C GLN A 405 -62.25 -69.53 -23.38
N GLN A 406 -62.67 -68.74 -24.39
CA GLN A 406 -62.27 -67.36 -24.51
C GLN A 406 -62.89 -66.48 -23.41
N ALA A 407 -64.13 -66.67 -23.04
CA ALA A 407 -64.79 -65.99 -21.94
C ALA A 407 -64.12 -66.30 -20.60
N GLN A 408 -63.74 -67.58 -20.39
CA GLN A 408 -62.95 -67.96 -19.20
C GLN A 408 -61.58 -67.27 -19.14
N ARG A 409 -60.82 -67.24 -20.25
CA ARG A 409 -59.53 -66.56 -20.35
C ARG A 409 -59.67 -65.06 -20.06
N GLY A 410 -60.72 -64.41 -20.58
CA GLY A 410 -61.01 -63.02 -20.30
C GLY A 410 -61.19 -62.69 -18.80
N ALA A 411 -62.02 -63.57 -18.14
CA ALA A 411 -62.28 -63.49 -16.72
C ALA A 411 -61.01 -63.71 -15.84
N ASP A 412 -60.18 -64.70 -16.28
CA ASP A 412 -58.89 -64.92 -15.60
C ASP A 412 -57.89 -63.77 -15.76
N THR A 413 -57.79 -63.12 -16.92
CA THR A 413 -56.99 -61.97 -17.19
C THR A 413 -57.41 -60.79 -16.32
N LEU A 414 -58.71 -60.52 -16.20
CA LEU A 414 -59.27 -59.48 -15.34
C LEU A 414 -58.98 -59.76 -13.83
N ARG A 415 -59.05 -61.04 -13.44
CA ARG A 415 -58.75 -61.46 -12.06
C ARG A 415 -57.27 -61.23 -11.72
N ASN A 416 -56.42 -61.59 -12.67
CA ASN A 416 -54.99 -61.37 -12.54
C ASN A 416 -54.62 -59.83 -12.51
N LEU A 417 -55.23 -58.99 -13.35
CA LEU A 417 -55.09 -57.60 -13.36
C LEU A 417 -55.46 -56.94 -12.03
N ARG A 418 -56.60 -57.32 -11.46
CA ARG A 418 -57.07 -56.90 -10.14
C ARG A 418 -56.11 -57.31 -9.03
N HIS A 419 -55.63 -58.56 -9.06
CA HIS A 419 -54.62 -59.00 -8.07
C HIS A 419 -53.33 -58.24 -8.20
N TRP A 420 -52.92 -57.92 -9.38
CA TRP A 420 -51.74 -57.11 -9.68
C TRP A 420 -51.82 -55.70 -9.12
N VAL A 421 -52.88 -54.99 -9.40
CA VAL A 421 -53.08 -53.63 -8.89
C VAL A 421 -53.17 -53.62 -7.36
N SER A 422 -53.81 -54.63 -6.76
CA SER A 422 -53.87 -54.79 -5.30
C SER A 422 -52.47 -55.01 -4.65
N GLN A 423 -51.59 -55.78 -5.29
CA GLN A 423 -50.24 -56.01 -4.78
C GLN A 423 -49.33 -54.78 -4.97
N ALA A 424 -49.54 -54.01 -6.02
CA ALA A 424 -48.77 -52.81 -6.28
C ALA A 424 -49.01 -51.64 -5.24
N GLN A 425 -50.14 -51.67 -4.55
CA GLN A 425 -50.49 -50.73 -3.49
C GLN A 425 -49.63 -50.87 -2.22
N GLY A 426 -48.91 -52.01 -2.06
CA GLY A 426 -48.13 -52.30 -0.84
C GLY A 426 -46.63 -52.10 -0.93
N ASN A 427 -46.03 -51.93 -2.12
CA ASN A 427 -44.57 -51.86 -2.23
C ASN A 427 -44.04 -51.07 -3.44
N PRO A 428 -43.56 -49.87 -3.29
CA PRO A 428 -43.11 -48.98 -4.39
C PRO A 428 -41.90 -49.50 -5.16
N VAL A 429 -41.07 -50.38 -4.61
CA VAL A 429 -39.85 -50.89 -5.26
C VAL A 429 -40.16 -51.93 -6.32
N LEU A 430 -41.25 -52.61 -6.17
CA LEU A 430 -41.72 -53.64 -7.14
C LEU A 430 -42.37 -53.04 -8.40
N THR A 431 -42.73 -51.73 -8.35
CA THR A 431 -43.56 -51.10 -9.40
C THR A 431 -42.80 -50.86 -10.72
N GLU A 432 -41.55 -50.65 -10.72
CA GLU A 432 -40.74 -50.38 -11.95
C GLU A 432 -40.31 -51.65 -12.67
N ALA A 433 -39.88 -52.65 -11.91
CA ALA A 433 -39.53 -53.97 -12.49
C ALA A 433 -40.76 -54.67 -13.11
N TRP A 434 -41.89 -54.52 -12.44
CA TRP A 434 -43.17 -55.12 -12.93
C TRP A 434 -43.77 -54.34 -14.10
N LYS A 435 -43.64 -53.08 -14.24
CA LYS A 435 -44.02 -52.30 -15.43
C LYS A 435 -43.33 -52.82 -16.69
N ALA A 436 -42.05 -53.11 -16.62
CA ALA A 436 -41.33 -53.68 -17.76
C ALA A 436 -41.74 -55.05 -18.15
N ILE A 437 -42.05 -55.90 -17.17
CA ILE A 437 -42.55 -57.31 -17.40
C ILE A 437 -43.95 -57.26 -17.97
N ALA A 438 -44.87 -56.46 -17.41
CA ALA A 438 -46.25 -56.36 -17.87
C ALA A 438 -46.39 -55.81 -19.30
N ILE A 439 -45.59 -54.86 -19.68
CA ILE A 439 -45.56 -54.31 -21.04
C ILE A 439 -45.10 -55.41 -22.03
N ARG A 440 -44.09 -56.17 -21.66
CA ARG A 440 -43.56 -57.26 -22.48
C ARG A 440 -44.63 -58.38 -22.70
N GLU A 441 -45.28 -58.83 -21.63
CA GLU A 441 -46.34 -59.82 -21.72
C GLU A 441 -47.56 -59.32 -22.52
N ALA A 442 -47.92 -58.02 -22.36
CA ALA A 442 -49.01 -57.46 -23.14
C ALA A 442 -48.62 -57.33 -24.63
N ILE A 443 -47.42 -57.02 -24.97
CA ILE A 443 -46.91 -56.99 -26.35
C ILE A 443 -46.91 -58.42 -26.94
N ASP A 444 -46.42 -59.39 -26.20
CA ASP A 444 -46.38 -60.78 -26.65
C ASP A 444 -47.79 -61.32 -26.87
N HIS A 445 -48.75 -60.93 -26.06
CA HIS A 445 -50.18 -61.32 -26.24
C HIS A 445 -50.79 -60.67 -27.47
N VAL A 446 -50.52 -59.40 -27.73
CA VAL A 446 -50.99 -58.72 -28.94
C VAL A 446 -50.32 -59.30 -30.17
N TRP A 447 -49.09 -59.72 -30.13
CA TRP A 447 -48.40 -60.42 -31.20
C TRP A 447 -49.00 -61.83 -31.48
N GLN A 448 -49.39 -62.54 -30.43
CA GLN A 448 -50.11 -63.86 -30.58
C GLN A 448 -51.49 -63.68 -31.21
N LEU A 449 -52.25 -62.66 -30.80
CA LEU A 449 -53.56 -62.35 -31.40
C LEU A 449 -53.44 -61.93 -32.88
N LEU A 450 -52.45 -61.14 -33.23
CA LEU A 450 -52.18 -60.76 -34.62
C LEU A 450 -51.78 -61.98 -35.47
N ARG A 451 -50.94 -62.86 -34.97
CA ARG A 451 -50.58 -64.08 -35.66
C ARG A 451 -51.80 -65.01 -35.87
N MET A 452 -52.72 -65.16 -34.89
CA MET A 452 -53.95 -65.93 -35.04
C MET A 452 -54.91 -65.28 -36.06
N ALA A 453 -55.03 -63.91 -36.05
CA ALA A 453 -55.81 -63.18 -37.02
C ALA A 453 -55.29 -63.38 -38.45
N GLN A 454 -53.97 -63.43 -38.63
CA GLN A 454 -53.32 -63.68 -39.91
C GLN A 454 -53.55 -65.10 -40.41
N GLN A 455 -53.48 -66.08 -39.52
CA GLN A 455 -53.84 -67.50 -39.87
C GLN A 455 -55.30 -67.66 -40.28
N PHE A 456 -56.24 -66.93 -39.71
CA PHE A 456 -57.62 -66.91 -40.12
C PHE A 456 -57.84 -66.25 -41.47
N SER A 457 -57.08 -65.19 -41.80
CA SER A 457 -57.11 -64.51 -43.09
C SER A 457 -56.59 -65.40 -44.22
N ASP A 458 -55.53 -66.19 -43.94
CA ASP A 458 -54.92 -67.08 -44.91
C ASP A 458 -55.80 -68.36 -45.14
N SER A 459 -56.57 -68.78 -44.14
CA SER A 459 -57.54 -69.91 -44.32
C SER A 459 -58.78 -69.47 -45.08
N ASP A 460 -59.24 -68.24 -45.05
CA ASP A 460 -60.39 -67.72 -45.80
C ASP A 460 -60.04 -67.47 -47.28
N SER A 461 -58.74 -67.25 -47.59
CA SER A 461 -58.27 -67.19 -48.97
C SER A 461 -58.14 -68.54 -49.66
N ALA A 462 -58.01 -69.63 -48.89
CA ALA A 462 -57.97 -71.02 -49.43
C ALA A 462 -59.34 -71.59 -49.69
N TYR A 463 -60.44 -70.95 -49.30
CA TYR A 463 -61.86 -71.40 -49.58
C TYR A 463 -62.53 -70.56 -50.67
N ARG A 464 -61.85 -69.65 -51.34
CA ARG A 464 -62.33 -68.88 -52.50
C ARG A 464 -61.47 -69.05 -53.75
N GLY A 465 -60.77 -70.21 -53.87
CA GLY A 465 -60.11 -70.65 -55.09
C GLY A 465 -60.71 -71.93 -55.64
#